data_c02e9653bcd531e677b5d01d47c93d8d
#
_entry.id   c02e9653bcd531e677b5d01d47c93d8d
#
_cell.length_a   1.000
_cell.length_b   1.000
_cell.length_c   1.000
_cell.angle_alpha   90.00
_cell.angle_beta   90.00
_cell.angle_gamma   90.00
#
_symmetry.space_group_name_H-M   'P 1'
#
loop_
_entity.id
_entity.type
_entity.pdbx_description
1 polymer ?
#
loop_
_entity_poly.entity_id
_entity_poly.type
_entity_poly.pdbx_seq_one_letter_code
_entity_poly.pdbx_strand_id
1 'polypeptide(L)'
;RRQRQMCIRDRNITQENNFNSIKITLASPEKIKSWSYGEIKKPETINYRTFRPEKDGLFCSRIFGPVKDYECLCGKYKRMKFRGINCEKCGVEVTKSNVRRERMGHINLATPVAHIWFLKSLPSRISLAVDMKLKEVERVLYFENFIVIEPGLTGLKKNQLLNEEELAKYQDEFGEESFEAGIGAEAILSILKSLDLENERKILVNTIKETKSKVNEERSIKRLKLIESFLETGQKPEWMILTVVPVIPPELR
;
A
#
# COMPACT_ATOMS: atom_id res chain seq x y z
N ARG A 1 2.33 39.18 -44.56
CA ARG A 1 2.50 38.63 -43.18
C ARG A 1 1.32 37.70 -42.94
N ARG A 2 1.49 36.39 -43.17
CA ARG A 2 0.53 35.34 -42.77
C ARG A 2 0.67 35.14 -41.27
N GLN A 3 -0.31 35.56 -40.51
CA GLN A 3 -0.50 35.15 -39.13
C GLN A 3 -0.76 33.64 -39.14
N ARG A 4 0.20 32.90 -38.62
CA ARG A 4 -0.01 31.50 -38.23
C ARG A 4 -0.95 31.53 -37.02
N GLN A 5 -2.26 31.35 -37.26
CA GLN A 5 -3.14 30.94 -36.19
C GLN A 5 -2.63 29.58 -35.67
N MET A 6 -1.98 29.61 -34.54
CA MET A 6 -1.78 28.41 -33.72
C MET A 6 -3.18 27.98 -33.29
N CYS A 7 -3.74 26.98 -33.95
CA CYS A 7 -4.84 26.24 -33.42
C CYS A 7 -4.37 25.58 -32.12
N ILE A 8 -4.47 26.31 -31.02
CA ILE A 8 -4.56 25.76 -29.68
C ILE A 8 -5.91 25.03 -29.71
N ARG A 9 -5.87 23.76 -30.08
CA ARG A 9 -6.99 22.87 -29.85
C ARG A 9 -7.09 22.80 -28.36
N ASP A 10 -7.94 23.64 -27.78
CA ASP A 10 -8.37 23.54 -26.40
C ASP A 10 -8.81 22.08 -26.20
N ARG A 11 -7.95 21.27 -25.61
CA ARG A 11 -8.46 20.10 -24.91
C ARG A 11 -9.53 20.66 -24.00
N ASN A 12 -10.67 20.03 -23.92
CA ASN A 12 -11.67 20.29 -22.90
C ASN A 12 -11.03 20.18 -21.51
N ILE A 13 -10.23 21.19 -21.18
CA ILE A 13 -9.80 21.54 -19.85
C ILE A 13 -10.94 22.39 -19.33
N THR A 14 -12.02 21.75 -19.01
CA THR A 14 -12.97 22.39 -18.09
C THR A 14 -14.20 21.52 -17.98
N GLN A 15 -14.03 20.33 -17.50
CA GLN A 15 -14.81 20.08 -16.31
C GLN A 15 -13.98 20.71 -15.19
N GLU A 16 -14.21 21.96 -14.93
CA GLU A 16 -13.92 22.54 -13.62
C GLU A 16 -14.66 21.63 -12.66
N ASN A 17 -13.92 20.71 -12.06
CA ASN A 17 -14.44 19.90 -10.98
C ASN A 17 -14.65 20.87 -9.82
N ASN A 18 -15.81 21.53 -9.80
CA ASN A 18 -16.24 22.34 -8.67
C ASN A 18 -16.42 21.41 -7.49
N PHE A 19 -15.39 21.28 -6.68
CA PHE A 19 -15.42 20.52 -5.43
C PHE A 19 -15.34 21.49 -4.25
N ASN A 20 -16.14 21.23 -3.22
CA ASN A 20 -16.16 22.02 -2.00
C ASN A 20 -15.18 21.50 -0.93
N SER A 21 -14.71 20.27 -1.08
CA SER A 21 -13.81 19.63 -0.13
C SER A 21 -12.93 18.58 -0.79
N ILE A 22 -11.77 18.34 -0.18
CA ILE A 22 -10.83 17.28 -0.57
C ILE A 22 -10.75 16.28 0.59
N LYS A 23 -10.96 15.00 0.28
CA LYS A 23 -10.82 13.90 1.23
C LYS A 23 -9.55 13.10 0.92
N ILE A 24 -8.64 13.00 1.90
CA ILE A 24 -7.44 12.16 1.80
C ILE A 24 -7.78 10.80 2.42
N THR A 25 -7.56 9.74 1.65
CA THR A 25 -7.89 8.38 2.05
C THR A 25 -6.74 7.43 1.79
N LEU A 26 -6.73 6.28 2.48
CA LEU A 26 -5.83 5.17 2.15
C LEU A 26 -6.28 4.55 0.82
N ALA A 27 -5.32 4.13 0.00
CA ALA A 27 -5.60 3.38 -1.21
C ALA A 27 -5.54 1.88 -0.92
N SER A 28 -6.59 1.15 -1.34
CA SER A 28 -6.56 -0.30 -1.29
C SER A 28 -5.58 -0.88 -2.33
N PRO A 29 -5.08 -2.10 -2.15
CA PRO A 29 -4.24 -2.77 -3.15
C PRO A 29 -4.90 -2.83 -4.54
N GLU A 30 -6.21 -3.08 -4.59
CA GLU A 30 -6.99 -3.11 -5.83
C GLU A 30 -7.05 -1.73 -6.49
N LYS A 31 -7.19 -0.67 -5.69
CA LYS A 31 -7.19 0.71 -6.19
C LYS A 31 -5.84 1.07 -6.79
N ILE A 32 -4.73 0.70 -6.15
CA ILE A 32 -3.39 0.90 -6.68
C ILE A 32 -3.21 0.15 -8.01
N LYS A 33 -3.66 -1.10 -8.08
CA LYS A 33 -3.61 -1.89 -9.33
C LYS A 33 -4.47 -1.28 -10.43
N SER A 34 -5.61 -0.67 -10.10
CA SER A 34 -6.48 0.00 -11.09
C SER A 34 -5.84 1.25 -11.71
N TRP A 35 -4.95 1.94 -11.02
CA TRP A 35 -4.20 3.08 -11.56
C TRP A 35 -3.01 2.66 -12.39
N SER A 36 -2.54 1.43 -12.23
CA SER A 36 -1.30 0.95 -12.80
C SER A 36 -1.45 0.45 -14.23
N TYR A 37 -0.51 0.80 -15.08
CA TYR A 37 -0.39 0.29 -16.44
C TYR A 37 0.45 -1.00 -16.54
N GLY A 38 1.03 -1.46 -15.44
CA GLY A 38 1.76 -2.72 -15.39
C GLY A 38 2.63 -2.87 -14.15
N GLU A 39 3.05 -4.11 -13.91
CA GLU A 39 3.91 -4.49 -12.81
C GLU A 39 5.38 -4.29 -13.17
N ILE A 40 6.14 -3.71 -12.25
CA ILE A 40 7.59 -3.56 -12.32
C ILE A 40 8.21 -4.77 -11.62
N LYS A 41 8.97 -5.55 -12.37
CA LYS A 41 9.57 -6.81 -11.89
C LYS A 41 11.07 -6.71 -11.64
N LYS A 42 11.70 -5.65 -12.16
CA LYS A 42 13.15 -5.47 -12.10
C LYS A 42 13.53 -4.11 -11.54
N PRO A 43 14.61 -4.03 -10.75
CA PRO A 43 15.08 -2.77 -10.20
C PRO A 43 15.81 -1.89 -11.22
N GLU A 44 16.17 -2.44 -12.39
CA GLU A 44 16.92 -1.71 -13.41
C GLU A 44 16.15 -0.51 -13.93
N THR A 45 16.86 0.56 -14.22
CA THR A 45 16.32 1.82 -14.74
C THR A 45 16.55 1.93 -16.25
N ILE A 46 17.80 2.15 -16.65
CA ILE A 46 18.24 2.30 -18.03
C ILE A 46 19.45 1.39 -18.30
N ASN A 47 19.59 0.99 -19.53
CA ASN A 47 20.80 0.33 -20.00
C ASN A 47 21.91 1.36 -20.21
N TYR A 48 22.98 1.31 -19.45
CA TYR A 48 24.08 2.30 -19.51
C TYR A 48 24.85 2.32 -20.85
N ARG A 49 24.80 1.25 -21.63
CA ARG A 49 25.44 1.19 -22.96
C ARG A 49 24.58 1.87 -24.03
N THR A 50 23.24 1.68 -23.97
CA THR A 50 22.33 2.14 -25.02
C THR A 50 21.49 3.33 -24.62
N PHE A 51 21.52 3.73 -23.34
CA PHE A 51 20.68 4.75 -22.69
C PHE A 51 19.17 4.54 -22.89
N ARG A 52 18.76 3.31 -23.17
CA ARG A 52 17.35 2.95 -23.34
C ARG A 52 16.79 2.39 -22.04
N PRO A 53 15.50 2.67 -21.73
CA PRO A 53 14.82 2.07 -20.58
C PRO A 53 14.84 0.54 -20.66
N GLU A 54 15.19 -0.11 -19.56
CA GLU A 54 15.16 -1.56 -19.45
C GLU A 54 13.71 -2.07 -19.40
N LYS A 55 13.50 -3.26 -19.98
CA LYS A 55 12.18 -3.90 -20.00
C LYS A 55 11.81 -4.36 -18.60
N ASP A 56 10.56 -4.09 -18.20
CA ASP A 56 9.97 -4.42 -16.90
C ASP A 56 10.69 -3.77 -15.69
N GLY A 57 11.53 -2.76 -15.96
CA GLY A 57 12.23 -1.95 -14.97
C GLY A 57 11.47 -0.67 -14.60
N LEU A 58 12.09 0.14 -13.74
CA LEU A 58 11.50 1.38 -13.19
C LEU A 58 11.20 2.45 -14.26
N PHE A 59 11.85 2.43 -15.42
CA PHE A 59 11.62 3.35 -16.54
C PHE A 59 11.00 2.68 -17.77
N CYS A 60 10.50 1.46 -17.65
CA CYS A 60 10.03 0.65 -18.75
C CYS A 60 9.06 1.39 -19.69
N SER A 61 9.38 1.42 -20.98
CA SER A 61 8.54 2.09 -22.00
C SER A 61 7.23 1.33 -22.28
N ARG A 62 7.18 0.04 -21.99
CA ARG A 62 5.95 -0.76 -22.12
C ARG A 62 4.91 -0.36 -21.07
N ILE A 63 5.35 -0.06 -19.84
CA ILE A 63 4.47 0.32 -18.72
C ILE A 63 4.14 1.81 -18.80
N PHE A 64 5.16 2.67 -18.90
CA PHE A 64 5.02 4.11 -18.77
C PHE A 64 4.83 4.85 -20.10
N GLY A 65 5.04 4.18 -21.20
CA GLY A 65 4.92 4.79 -22.53
C GLY A 65 6.26 5.06 -23.22
N PRO A 66 6.22 5.51 -24.49
CA PRO A 66 7.39 5.75 -25.31
C PRO A 66 8.21 6.95 -24.82
N VAL A 67 9.52 6.92 -25.07
CA VAL A 67 10.45 8.02 -24.74
C VAL A 67 10.34 9.16 -25.75
N LYS A 68 10.08 8.83 -27.01
CA LYS A 68 9.89 9.80 -28.11
C LYS A 68 8.47 9.76 -28.63
N ASP A 69 7.96 10.90 -29.06
CA ASP A 69 6.62 11.00 -29.61
C ASP A 69 6.44 10.09 -30.82
N TYR A 70 5.40 9.26 -30.77
CA TYR A 70 4.99 8.36 -31.87
C TYR A 70 6.10 7.42 -32.35
N GLU A 71 7.04 7.05 -31.50
CA GLU A 71 8.11 6.11 -31.81
C GLU A 71 8.16 5.00 -30.77
N CYS A 72 8.10 3.72 -31.19
CA CYS A 72 8.29 2.60 -30.31
C CYS A 72 9.77 2.42 -29.93
N LEU A 73 10.08 1.74 -28.84
CA LEU A 73 11.46 1.59 -28.32
C LEU A 73 12.41 0.91 -29.31
N CYS A 74 11.93 -0.07 -30.09
CA CYS A 74 12.74 -0.79 -31.09
C CYS A 74 12.88 -0.04 -32.43
N GLY A 75 12.09 1.03 -32.65
CA GLY A 75 12.11 1.82 -33.88
C GLY A 75 11.34 1.22 -35.07
N LYS A 76 10.63 0.07 -34.90
CA LYS A 76 9.81 -0.55 -35.95
C LYS A 76 8.70 0.39 -36.44
N TYR A 77 8.00 1.00 -35.50
CA TYR A 77 6.94 1.96 -35.76
C TYR A 77 7.41 3.36 -35.41
N LYS A 78 7.38 4.26 -36.38
CA LYS A 78 7.70 5.67 -36.29
C LYS A 78 6.64 6.47 -36.99
N ARG A 79 6.33 7.63 -36.50
CA ARG A 79 5.36 8.60 -37.04
C ARG A 79 3.93 8.38 -36.54
N MET A 80 3.17 9.47 -36.63
CA MET A 80 1.79 9.60 -36.14
C MET A 80 0.79 8.64 -36.79
N LYS A 81 1.05 8.15 -38.00
CA LYS A 81 0.17 7.21 -38.71
C LYS A 81 -0.04 5.88 -37.96
N PHE A 82 0.89 5.53 -37.06
CA PHE A 82 0.83 4.30 -36.27
C PHE A 82 0.31 4.54 -34.84
N ARG A 83 -0.29 5.70 -34.58
CA ARG A 83 -0.81 6.03 -33.24
C ARG A 83 -1.77 4.96 -32.72
N GLY A 84 -1.60 4.57 -31.46
CA GLY A 84 -2.44 3.59 -30.75
C GLY A 84 -2.08 2.13 -31.04
N ILE A 85 -1.10 1.87 -31.89
CA ILE A 85 -0.65 0.49 -32.17
C ILE A 85 0.36 0.07 -31.10
N ASN A 86 0.15 -1.12 -30.54
CA ASN A 86 1.12 -1.76 -29.67
C ASN A 86 2.15 -2.50 -30.54
N CYS A 87 3.43 -2.18 -30.38
CA CYS A 87 4.49 -2.80 -31.13
C CYS A 87 4.64 -4.28 -30.77
N GLU A 88 4.51 -5.18 -31.72
CA GLU A 88 4.63 -6.64 -31.53
C GLU A 88 6.03 -7.04 -30.99
N LYS A 89 7.09 -6.31 -31.39
CA LYS A 89 8.48 -6.61 -31.01
C LYS A 89 8.83 -6.15 -29.61
N CYS A 90 8.48 -4.90 -29.23
CA CYS A 90 8.87 -4.31 -27.96
C CYS A 90 7.70 -4.08 -26.98
N GLY A 91 6.46 -4.30 -27.42
CA GLY A 91 5.26 -4.13 -26.59
C GLY A 91 4.93 -2.68 -26.22
N VAL A 92 5.62 -1.69 -26.82
CA VAL A 92 5.41 -0.27 -26.52
C VAL A 92 4.29 0.27 -27.39
N GLU A 93 3.34 0.96 -26.76
CA GLU A 93 2.27 1.68 -27.47
C GLU A 93 2.83 2.92 -28.15
N VAL A 94 2.44 3.13 -29.42
CA VAL A 94 2.85 4.29 -30.21
C VAL A 94 1.96 5.48 -29.90
N THR A 95 2.35 6.31 -28.94
CA THR A 95 1.61 7.50 -28.49
C THR A 95 2.58 8.65 -28.19
N LYS A 96 2.06 9.76 -27.69
CA LYS A 96 2.88 10.89 -27.25
C LYS A 96 3.67 10.51 -26.00
N SER A 97 4.89 11.03 -25.85
CA SER A 97 5.75 10.83 -24.67
C SER A 97 5.17 11.42 -23.39
N ASN A 98 4.27 12.42 -23.48
CA ASN A 98 3.61 13.02 -22.33
C ASN A 98 2.90 12.02 -21.40
N VAL A 99 2.50 10.85 -21.91
CA VAL A 99 1.91 9.78 -21.06
C VAL A 99 2.86 9.29 -19.99
N ARG A 100 4.18 9.48 -20.16
CA ARG A 100 5.19 9.16 -19.14
C ARG A 100 5.12 10.05 -17.88
N ARG A 101 4.34 11.13 -17.93
CA ARG A 101 4.00 11.97 -16.76
C ARG A 101 2.72 11.54 -16.08
N GLU A 102 1.89 10.72 -16.73
CA GLU A 102 0.55 10.39 -16.28
C GLU A 102 0.44 8.93 -15.83
N ARG A 103 1.14 8.02 -16.51
CA ARG A 103 1.03 6.57 -16.28
C ARG A 103 1.78 6.14 -15.04
N MET A 104 1.06 5.51 -14.13
CA MET A 104 1.61 4.89 -12.93
C MET A 104 1.90 3.40 -13.19
N GLY A 105 2.83 2.86 -12.43
CA GLY A 105 3.07 1.43 -12.31
C GLY A 105 2.80 0.95 -10.90
N HIS A 106 3.02 -0.34 -10.65
CA HIS A 106 3.00 -0.91 -9.31
C HIS A 106 4.08 -1.96 -9.13
N ILE A 107 4.42 -2.22 -7.88
CA ILE A 107 5.29 -3.32 -7.46
C ILE A 107 4.48 -4.19 -6.50
N ASN A 108 4.32 -5.48 -6.81
CA ASN A 108 3.84 -6.44 -5.84
C ASN A 108 5.01 -6.79 -4.92
N LEU A 109 4.81 -6.60 -3.61
CA LEU A 109 5.82 -6.96 -2.63
C LEU A 109 5.84 -8.48 -2.43
N ALA A 110 7.02 -9.06 -2.21
CA ALA A 110 7.16 -10.49 -1.91
C ALA A 110 6.55 -10.83 -0.55
N THR A 111 6.69 -9.92 0.42
CA THR A 111 6.10 -10.01 1.76
C THR A 111 5.42 -8.69 2.12
N PRO A 112 4.35 -8.72 2.93
CA PRO A 112 3.72 -7.50 3.43
C PRO A 112 4.71 -6.64 4.23
N VAL A 113 4.58 -5.32 4.15
CA VAL A 113 5.43 -4.36 4.84
C VAL A 113 4.58 -3.30 5.53
N ALA A 114 4.85 -3.01 6.80
CA ALA A 114 4.18 -1.95 7.53
C ALA A 114 4.56 -0.57 7.00
N HIS A 115 3.58 0.26 6.70
CA HIS A 115 3.84 1.62 6.23
C HIS A 115 4.42 2.46 7.38
N ILE A 116 5.58 3.08 7.15
CA ILE A 116 6.34 3.79 8.17
C ILE A 116 5.55 4.94 8.84
N TRP A 117 4.70 5.64 8.08
CA TRP A 117 3.87 6.72 8.62
C TRP A 117 2.85 6.23 9.65
N PHE A 118 2.37 4.99 9.54
CA PHE A 118 1.41 4.42 10.49
C PHE A 118 2.08 3.66 11.62
N LEU A 119 3.34 3.28 11.44
CA LEU A 119 4.14 2.61 12.47
C LEU A 119 4.87 3.62 13.37
N LYS A 120 5.68 4.51 12.78
CA LYS A 120 6.59 5.41 13.52
C LYS A 120 5.99 6.75 13.92
N SER A 121 4.78 7.11 13.46
CA SER A 121 4.11 8.31 13.94
C SER A 121 3.75 8.20 15.43
N LEU A 122 3.75 9.31 16.13
CA LEU A 122 3.36 9.36 17.54
C LEU A 122 1.98 10.07 17.66
N PRO A 123 0.93 9.37 18.11
CA PRO A 123 0.88 7.95 18.45
C PRO A 123 0.86 7.04 17.21
N SER A 124 1.46 5.84 17.31
CA SER A 124 1.43 4.84 16.25
C SER A 124 0.02 4.34 15.99
N ARG A 125 -0.45 4.48 14.75
CA ARG A 125 -1.81 4.07 14.38
C ARG A 125 -1.96 2.56 14.32
N ILE A 126 -0.93 1.84 13.88
CA ILE A 126 -0.91 0.37 13.88
C ILE A 126 -0.98 -0.14 15.32
N SER A 127 -0.15 0.40 16.23
CA SER A 127 -0.14 -0.04 17.62
C SER A 127 -1.45 0.25 18.35
N LEU A 128 -2.11 1.39 18.05
CA LEU A 128 -3.43 1.71 18.56
C LEU A 128 -4.52 0.78 18.03
N ALA A 129 -4.47 0.43 16.74
CA ALA A 129 -5.44 -0.48 16.14
C ALA A 129 -5.38 -1.88 16.76
N VAL A 130 -4.15 -2.42 16.93
CA VAL A 130 -3.90 -3.76 17.50
C VAL A 130 -3.99 -3.78 19.04
N ASP A 131 -4.04 -2.61 19.69
CA ASP A 131 -4.00 -2.44 21.15
C ASP A 131 -2.72 -2.94 21.82
N MET A 132 -1.58 -2.68 21.19
CA MET A 132 -0.27 -3.05 21.71
C MET A 132 0.61 -1.81 21.91
N LYS A 133 1.69 -1.96 22.69
CA LYS A 133 2.71 -0.91 22.76
C LYS A 133 3.54 -0.89 21.48
N LEU A 134 4.01 0.30 21.06
CA LEU A 134 4.82 0.44 19.85
C LEU A 134 6.04 -0.50 19.85
N LYS A 135 6.76 -0.61 20.97
CA LYS A 135 7.93 -1.50 21.10
C LYS A 135 7.57 -2.98 20.89
N GLU A 136 6.40 -3.40 21.32
CA GLU A 136 5.93 -4.77 21.15
C GLU A 136 5.63 -5.07 19.68
N VAL A 137 4.94 -4.13 19.01
CA VAL A 137 4.67 -4.23 17.55
C VAL A 137 5.97 -4.21 16.74
N GLU A 138 6.94 -3.39 17.15
CA GLU A 138 8.26 -3.34 16.49
C GLU A 138 9.01 -4.67 16.62
N ARG A 139 9.00 -5.33 17.79
CA ARG A 139 9.62 -6.64 17.96
C ARG A 139 9.04 -7.69 17.03
N VAL A 140 7.72 -7.68 16.83
CA VAL A 140 7.07 -8.59 15.88
C VAL A 140 7.49 -8.26 14.44
N LEU A 141 7.46 -6.99 14.05
CA LEU A 141 7.78 -6.55 12.70
C LEU A 141 9.25 -6.75 12.31
N TYR A 142 10.16 -6.68 13.30
CA TYR A 142 11.60 -6.92 13.10
C TYR A 142 12.02 -8.38 13.34
N PHE A 143 11.04 -9.30 13.43
CA PHE A 143 11.28 -10.73 13.58
C PHE A 143 12.00 -11.14 14.86
N GLU A 144 11.82 -10.38 15.94
CA GLU A 144 12.38 -10.71 17.26
C GLU A 144 11.45 -11.63 18.08
N ASN A 145 10.13 -11.44 17.95
CA ASN A 145 9.11 -12.17 18.71
C ASN A 145 7.96 -12.61 17.81
N PHE A 146 7.38 -13.75 18.14
CA PHE A 146 6.12 -14.21 17.60
C PHE A 146 4.95 -13.55 18.32
N ILE A 147 3.82 -13.42 17.64
CA ILE A 147 2.56 -12.92 18.21
C ILE A 147 1.47 -13.97 18.04
N VAL A 148 0.69 -14.19 19.08
CA VAL A 148 -0.48 -15.07 19.06
C VAL A 148 -1.62 -14.35 18.34
N ILE A 149 -2.04 -14.90 17.19
CA ILE A 149 -3.16 -14.41 16.39
C ILE A 149 -4.46 -14.98 16.94
N GLU A 150 -4.51 -16.31 17.09
CA GLU A 150 -5.65 -17.03 17.62
C GLU A 150 -5.20 -18.01 18.72
N PRO A 151 -5.63 -17.78 19.97
CA PRO A 151 -5.17 -18.59 21.12
C PRO A 151 -5.77 -19.99 21.16
N GLY A 152 -6.85 -20.26 20.43
CA GLY A 152 -7.54 -21.55 20.48
C GLY A 152 -7.98 -21.95 21.88
N LEU A 153 -7.78 -23.22 22.23
CA LEU A 153 -8.08 -23.79 23.56
C LEU A 153 -6.89 -23.75 24.53
N THR A 154 -5.81 -23.08 24.14
CA THR A 154 -4.61 -22.90 25.00
C THR A 154 -4.85 -21.77 26.01
N GLY A 155 -4.16 -21.77 27.13
CA GLY A 155 -4.24 -20.68 28.11
C GLY A 155 -3.60 -19.35 27.67
N LEU A 156 -3.22 -19.21 26.39
CA LEU A 156 -2.60 -18.02 25.82
C LEU A 156 -3.61 -16.90 25.64
N LYS A 157 -3.13 -15.66 25.58
CA LYS A 157 -3.95 -14.48 25.31
C LYS A 157 -3.74 -14.02 23.87
N LYS A 158 -4.79 -13.51 23.23
CA LYS A 158 -4.68 -12.84 21.94
C LYS A 158 -3.68 -11.68 22.04
N ASN A 159 -2.85 -11.51 21.02
CA ASN A 159 -1.76 -10.52 20.96
C ASN A 159 -0.62 -10.74 21.99
N GLN A 160 -0.53 -11.90 22.62
CA GLN A 160 0.60 -12.22 23.48
C GLN A 160 1.86 -12.42 22.65
N LEU A 161 2.99 -11.88 23.12
CA LEU A 161 4.29 -12.09 22.50
C LEU A 161 4.92 -13.37 23.05
N LEU A 162 5.51 -14.15 22.17
CA LEU A 162 6.25 -15.36 22.49
C LEU A 162 7.65 -15.29 21.90
N ASN A 163 8.64 -15.75 22.65
CA ASN A 163 9.95 -16.03 22.13
C ASN A 163 9.95 -17.38 21.39
N GLU A 164 10.98 -17.67 20.61
CA GLU A 164 11.11 -18.93 19.87
C GLU A 164 11.07 -20.16 20.80
N GLU A 165 11.74 -20.09 21.97
CA GLU A 165 11.73 -21.14 22.98
C GLU A 165 10.35 -21.37 23.61
N GLU A 166 9.62 -20.27 23.86
CA GLU A 166 8.27 -20.33 24.41
C GLU A 166 7.30 -20.89 23.38
N LEU A 167 7.43 -20.49 22.12
CA LEU A 167 6.63 -21.03 21.03
C LEU A 167 6.81 -22.54 20.89
N ALA A 168 8.07 -23.01 20.89
CA ALA A 168 8.37 -24.44 20.79
C ALA A 168 7.76 -25.21 21.98
N LYS A 169 7.87 -24.70 23.22
CA LYS A 169 7.25 -25.32 24.41
C LYS A 169 5.73 -25.43 24.29
N TYR A 170 5.05 -24.37 23.84
CA TYR A 170 3.59 -24.40 23.68
C TYR A 170 3.17 -25.31 22.52
N GLN A 171 3.97 -25.41 21.45
CA GLN A 171 3.73 -26.35 20.37
C GLN A 171 3.90 -27.81 20.79
N ASP A 172 4.90 -28.09 21.63
CA ASP A 172 5.12 -29.43 22.20
C ASP A 172 4.01 -29.82 23.19
N GLU A 173 3.50 -28.86 23.98
CA GLU A 173 2.49 -29.10 25.02
C GLU A 173 1.08 -29.25 24.47
N PHE A 174 0.70 -28.39 23.52
CA PHE A 174 -0.69 -28.31 23.01
C PHE A 174 -0.83 -28.81 21.57
N GLY A 175 0.27 -29.00 20.84
CA GLY A 175 0.28 -29.34 19.42
C GLY A 175 0.31 -28.09 18.52
N GLU A 176 0.90 -28.23 17.33
CA GLU A 176 1.11 -27.12 16.38
C GLU A 176 -0.21 -26.48 15.89
N GLU A 177 -1.29 -27.25 15.77
CA GLU A 177 -2.59 -26.81 15.26
C GLU A 177 -3.53 -26.21 16.32
N SER A 178 -3.12 -26.24 17.60
CA SER A 178 -3.98 -25.82 18.71
C SER A 178 -4.14 -24.32 18.85
N PHE A 179 -3.20 -23.54 18.32
CA PHE A 179 -3.21 -22.09 18.30
C PHE A 179 -2.47 -21.56 17.07
N GLU A 180 -2.80 -20.34 16.66
CA GLU A 180 -2.14 -19.67 15.55
C GLU A 180 -1.21 -18.57 16.07
N ALA A 181 0.08 -18.69 15.78
CA ALA A 181 1.08 -17.67 16.06
C ALA A 181 1.82 -17.30 14.77
N GLY A 182 2.17 -16.03 14.62
CA GLY A 182 2.86 -15.54 13.43
C GLY A 182 3.95 -14.54 13.78
N ILE A 183 4.74 -14.17 12.79
CA ILE A 183 5.85 -13.22 12.93
C ILE A 183 5.82 -12.22 11.76
N GLY A 184 6.39 -11.05 11.95
CA GLY A 184 6.51 -10.03 10.90
C GLY A 184 5.23 -9.28 10.59
N ALA A 185 5.22 -8.59 9.47
CA ALA A 185 4.09 -7.77 9.05
C ALA A 185 2.88 -8.60 8.59
N GLU A 186 3.08 -9.87 8.23
CA GLU A 186 2.01 -10.78 7.84
C GLU A 186 1.11 -11.12 9.04
N ALA A 187 1.70 -11.38 10.20
CA ALA A 187 0.97 -11.61 11.43
C ALA A 187 0.13 -10.38 11.83
N ILE A 188 0.72 -9.19 11.77
CA ILE A 188 0.00 -7.94 12.04
C ILE A 188 -1.12 -7.71 11.02
N LEU A 189 -0.90 -8.05 9.75
CA LEU A 189 -1.93 -7.98 8.70
C LEU A 189 -3.11 -8.90 9.02
N SER A 190 -2.86 -10.12 9.45
CA SER A 190 -3.89 -11.09 9.83
C SER A 190 -4.72 -10.58 11.02
N ILE A 191 -4.06 -10.03 12.05
CA ILE A 191 -4.75 -9.41 13.19
C ILE A 191 -5.62 -8.23 12.75
N LEU A 192 -5.10 -7.34 11.88
CA LEU A 192 -5.86 -6.20 11.38
C LEU A 192 -7.06 -6.60 10.51
N LYS A 193 -6.96 -7.71 9.77
CA LYS A 193 -8.08 -8.27 8.99
C LYS A 193 -9.17 -8.89 9.87
N SER A 194 -8.78 -9.53 10.98
CA SER A 194 -9.72 -10.16 11.92
C SER A 194 -10.41 -9.16 12.85
N LEU A 195 -10.05 -7.86 12.79
CA LEU A 195 -10.56 -6.84 13.69
C LEU A 195 -12.01 -6.44 13.33
N ASP A 196 -12.95 -6.71 14.24
CA ASP A 196 -14.33 -6.22 14.15
C ASP A 196 -14.41 -4.80 14.73
N LEU A 197 -14.44 -3.80 13.85
CA LEU A 197 -14.46 -2.39 14.25
C LEU A 197 -15.70 -1.98 15.01
N GLU A 198 -16.87 -2.56 14.71
CA GLU A 198 -18.11 -2.20 15.39
C GLU A 198 -18.14 -2.75 16.82
N ASN A 199 -17.69 -3.97 17.01
CA ASN A 199 -17.60 -4.59 18.33
C ASN A 199 -16.56 -3.89 19.20
N GLU A 200 -15.36 -3.61 18.63
CA GLU A 200 -14.30 -2.86 19.30
C GLU A 200 -14.77 -1.46 19.76
N ARG A 201 -15.54 -0.77 18.92
CA ARG A 201 -16.15 0.51 19.29
C ARG A 201 -17.02 0.38 20.53
N LYS A 202 -17.91 -0.64 20.59
CA LYS A 202 -18.80 -0.87 21.74
C LYS A 202 -18.00 -1.17 23.02
N ILE A 203 -16.99 -2.02 22.92
CA ILE A 203 -16.11 -2.37 24.03
C ILE A 203 -15.40 -1.14 24.57
N LEU A 204 -14.81 -0.32 23.69
CA LEU A 204 -14.09 0.89 24.09
C LEU A 204 -14.98 1.93 24.76
N VAL A 205 -16.19 2.14 24.25
CA VAL A 205 -17.16 3.07 24.89
C VAL A 205 -17.50 2.62 26.32
N ASN A 206 -17.66 1.32 26.58
CA ASN A 206 -17.88 0.78 27.90
C ASN A 206 -16.64 0.90 28.79
N THR A 207 -15.48 0.56 28.25
CA THR A 207 -14.18 0.65 28.96
C THR A 207 -13.91 2.09 29.43
N ILE A 208 -14.18 3.10 28.59
CA ILE A 208 -14.00 4.52 28.95
C ILE A 208 -14.90 4.92 30.14
N LYS A 209 -16.13 4.41 30.18
CA LYS A 209 -17.05 4.69 31.29
C LYS A 209 -16.65 4.06 32.62
N GLU A 210 -16.01 2.89 32.58
CA GLU A 210 -15.63 2.11 33.75
C GLU A 210 -14.23 2.42 34.28
N THR A 211 -13.34 2.97 33.41
CA THR A 211 -11.93 3.18 33.73
C THR A 211 -11.73 4.37 34.66
N LYS A 212 -11.08 4.13 35.80
CA LYS A 212 -10.70 5.17 36.79
C LYS A 212 -9.31 5.78 36.52
N SER A 213 -8.49 5.18 35.64
CA SER A 213 -7.14 5.62 35.31
C SER A 213 -7.16 6.59 34.13
N LYS A 214 -6.76 7.84 34.35
CA LYS A 214 -6.66 8.87 33.29
C LYS A 214 -5.81 8.47 32.11
N VAL A 215 -4.69 7.75 32.33
CA VAL A 215 -3.78 7.30 31.27
C VAL A 215 -4.46 6.26 30.37
N ASN A 216 -5.17 5.30 30.96
CA ASN A 216 -5.89 4.29 30.19
C ASN A 216 -7.10 4.90 29.48
N GLU A 217 -7.78 5.84 30.09
CA GLU A 217 -8.88 6.60 29.49
C GLU A 217 -8.41 7.35 28.24
N GLU A 218 -7.33 8.13 28.34
CA GLU A 218 -6.77 8.86 27.20
C GLU A 218 -6.33 7.94 26.05
N ARG A 219 -5.75 6.77 26.38
CA ARG A 219 -5.39 5.77 25.38
C ARG A 219 -6.63 5.19 24.69
N SER A 220 -7.65 4.85 25.45
CA SER A 220 -8.92 4.31 24.94
C SER A 220 -9.65 5.35 24.07
N ILE A 221 -9.63 6.63 24.43
CA ILE A 221 -10.19 7.73 23.63
C ILE A 221 -9.44 7.87 22.29
N LYS A 222 -8.11 7.82 22.31
CA LYS A 222 -7.31 7.89 21.08
C LYS A 222 -7.59 6.71 20.15
N ARG A 223 -7.74 5.50 20.73
CA ARG A 223 -8.09 4.29 19.98
C ARG A 223 -9.51 4.37 19.42
N LEU A 224 -10.48 4.83 20.22
CA LEU A 224 -11.86 5.02 19.78
C LEU A 224 -11.94 5.98 18.58
N LYS A 225 -11.27 7.14 18.65
CA LYS A 225 -11.22 8.11 17.55
C LYS A 225 -10.66 7.50 16.26
N LEU A 226 -9.66 6.62 16.36
CA LEU A 226 -9.09 5.93 15.22
C LEU A 226 -10.10 4.96 14.60
N ILE A 227 -10.77 4.16 15.42
CA ILE A 227 -11.78 3.18 14.98
C ILE A 227 -12.98 3.89 14.34
N GLU A 228 -13.48 4.96 14.95
CA GLU A 228 -14.56 5.79 14.38
C GLU A 228 -14.15 6.38 13.03
N SER A 229 -12.93 6.86 12.89
CA SER A 229 -12.40 7.34 11.61
C SER A 229 -12.41 6.26 10.52
N PHE A 230 -12.08 5.01 10.84
CA PHE A 230 -12.17 3.89 9.89
C PHE A 230 -13.64 3.59 9.51
N LEU A 231 -14.55 3.56 10.49
CA LEU A 231 -15.97 3.33 10.24
C LEU A 231 -16.61 4.42 9.37
N GLU A 232 -16.36 5.69 9.69
CA GLU A 232 -16.91 6.83 8.96
C GLU A 232 -16.37 6.92 7.52
N THR A 233 -15.10 6.58 7.33
CA THR A 233 -14.45 6.68 6.02
C THR A 233 -14.65 5.43 5.16
N GLY A 234 -15.08 4.31 5.74
CA GLY A 234 -15.17 3.02 5.08
C GLY A 234 -13.81 2.42 4.71
N GLN A 235 -12.73 2.87 5.35
CA GLN A 235 -11.38 2.37 5.11
C GLN A 235 -11.10 1.16 6.02
N LYS A 236 -10.29 0.24 5.50
CA LYS A 236 -9.91 -0.96 6.25
C LYS A 236 -8.56 -0.75 6.95
N PRO A 237 -8.42 -1.14 8.22
CA PRO A 237 -7.16 -1.04 8.96
C PRO A 237 -6.00 -1.80 8.31
N GLU A 238 -6.31 -2.91 7.64
CA GLU A 238 -5.33 -3.75 6.92
C GLU A 238 -4.55 -2.99 5.83
N TRP A 239 -5.10 -1.89 5.28
CA TRP A 239 -4.42 -1.07 4.27
C TRP A 239 -3.22 -0.27 4.82
N MET A 240 -3.02 -0.25 6.13
CA MET A 240 -1.81 0.28 6.74
C MET A 240 -0.59 -0.63 6.54
N ILE A 241 -0.81 -1.89 6.13
CA ILE A 241 0.21 -2.85 5.74
C ILE A 241 0.21 -2.94 4.21
N LEU A 242 1.34 -2.63 3.61
CA LEU A 242 1.49 -2.60 2.16
C LEU A 242 1.76 -3.99 1.61
N THR A 243 0.96 -4.43 0.67
CA THR A 243 1.21 -5.61 -0.17
C THR A 243 1.56 -5.21 -1.60
N VAL A 244 1.11 -4.02 -2.02
CA VAL A 244 1.36 -3.43 -3.33
C VAL A 244 1.82 -1.99 -3.14
N VAL A 245 2.88 -1.59 -3.83
CA VAL A 245 3.42 -0.22 -3.79
C VAL A 245 3.14 0.47 -5.13
N PRO A 246 2.51 1.66 -5.13
CA PRO A 246 2.35 2.45 -6.34
C PRO A 246 3.69 3.06 -6.76
N VAL A 247 3.94 3.09 -8.05
CA VAL A 247 5.15 3.70 -8.62
C VAL A 247 4.73 4.89 -9.47
N ILE A 248 5.21 6.06 -9.09
CA ILE A 248 4.91 7.32 -9.78
C ILE A 248 5.53 7.35 -11.19
N PRO A 249 4.96 8.13 -12.10
CA PRO A 249 5.46 8.27 -13.47
C PRO A 249 6.95 8.65 -13.52
N PRO A 250 7.74 8.15 -14.48
CA PRO A 250 9.19 8.37 -14.55
C PRO A 250 9.61 9.84 -14.64
N GLU A 251 8.83 10.66 -15.32
CA GLU A 251 9.15 12.08 -15.52
C GLU A 251 8.69 13.00 -14.35
N LEU A 252 8.12 12.42 -13.29
CA LEU A 252 7.79 13.10 -12.03
C LEU A 252 8.76 12.75 -10.89
N ARG A 253 9.79 11.99 -11.17
CA ARG A 253 10.82 11.57 -10.20
C ARG A 253 12.06 12.41 -10.28
#